data_488a7b7f74cf06feae349b3e3f1de3dd
#
_entry.id   488a7b7f74cf06feae349b3e3f1de3dd
#
_cell.length_a   1.000
_cell.length_b   1.000
_cell.length_c   1.000
_cell.angle_alpha   90.00
_cell.angle_beta   90.00
_cell.angle_gamma   90.00
#
_symmetry.space_group_name_H-M   'P 1'
#
loop_
_entity.id
_entity.type
_entity.pdbx_description
1 polymer ?
#
loop_
_entity_poly.entity_id
_entity_poly.type
_entity_poly.pdbx_seq_one_letter_code
_entity_poly.pdbx_strand_id
1 'polypeptide(L)'
;MGKNVVVLGTQWGDEGKGKIVDLLTEKVAAVVRFQGGHNAGHTLVIEGKKTALHLIPSGILRKNVHCLIGNGVVLSPEALLKEVRELEASGVEVRDRLKISLACPIILRTHVRIDQARERAKGEDKIGTTGRGIGPAYEDKVSRRGVRVGDLHNMADFEVKLREIMSYHNFVLTEYFKEEAEDIDAALAELKQMAEEILPMAADVTDILHGHRKRGEHILFEGAQGSLLDIDLGTYPYVTSSNTTAGGTATGSGFGPLYLDYVLGITKAYTTRVGSGPFPTELFCDMGEHLAVKGNEVGTTTGRSRRCGWFDAVALRHAIQINSVSGICLTKLDVLDGLETVKVCVGYKMPDGEITRPPIGCDTFKDIEPIYEELPGWSESTFGLTSIEELPENAKAYIRFLEEQIEAPIDIISTGPDRVETITLRHPFGE
;
A
#
# COMPACT_ATOMS: atom_id res chain seq x y z
N MET A 1 26.44 7.13 -8.28
CA MET A 1 25.20 7.92 -8.09
C MET A 1 24.26 7.10 -7.22
N GLY A 2 23.57 7.74 -6.30
CA GLY A 2 22.53 7.06 -5.52
C GLY A 2 21.40 6.58 -6.41
N LYS A 3 20.74 5.47 -6.03
CA LYS A 3 19.57 4.94 -6.72
C LYS A 3 18.28 5.34 -5.99
N ASN A 4 17.23 5.54 -6.76
CA ASN A 4 15.89 5.89 -6.31
C ASN A 4 14.97 4.71 -6.60
N VAL A 5 14.59 3.97 -5.55
CA VAL A 5 13.87 2.72 -5.65
C VAL A 5 12.43 2.91 -5.21
N VAL A 6 11.48 2.41 -6.00
CA VAL A 6 10.06 2.34 -5.64
C VAL A 6 9.73 0.93 -5.19
N VAL A 7 9.10 0.78 -4.03
CA VAL A 7 8.53 -0.48 -3.54
C VAL A 7 7.02 -0.37 -3.56
N LEU A 8 6.36 -1.24 -4.30
CA LEU A 8 4.90 -1.27 -4.41
C LEU A 8 4.35 -2.69 -4.37
N GLY A 9 3.07 -2.82 -4.00
CA GLY A 9 2.34 -4.07 -4.09
C GLY A 9 1.82 -4.31 -5.50
N THR A 10 1.87 -5.53 -5.96
CA THR A 10 1.43 -5.90 -7.31
C THR A 10 0.05 -6.56 -7.35
N GLN A 11 -0.52 -6.89 -6.19
CA GLN A 11 -1.83 -7.53 -6.02
C GLN A 11 -2.83 -6.53 -5.41
N TRP A 12 -3.71 -7.00 -4.53
CA TRP A 12 -4.71 -6.17 -3.81
C TRP A 12 -4.25 -5.71 -2.43
N GLY A 13 -2.96 -5.45 -2.24
CA GLY A 13 -2.39 -5.08 -0.95
C GLY A 13 -2.05 -6.29 -0.08
N ASP A 14 -1.50 -6.01 1.11
CA ASP A 14 -1.11 -7.04 2.09
C ASP A 14 -0.06 -8.07 1.61
N GLU A 15 0.74 -7.71 0.60
CA GLU A 15 1.78 -8.57 0.02
C GLU A 15 3.01 -8.76 0.93
N GLY A 16 3.05 -8.08 2.09
CA GLY A 16 4.21 -8.15 3.00
C GLY A 16 5.27 -7.08 2.76
N LYS A 17 4.87 -5.95 2.18
CA LYS A 17 5.77 -4.81 1.86
C LYS A 17 6.60 -4.33 3.05
N GLY A 18 6.02 -4.27 4.25
CA GLY A 18 6.67 -3.71 5.44
C GLY A 18 8.03 -4.34 5.72
N LYS A 19 8.13 -5.67 5.75
CA LYS A 19 9.40 -6.41 5.93
C LYS A 19 10.46 -6.01 4.91
N ILE A 20 10.08 -5.92 3.65
CA ILE A 20 11.00 -5.64 2.55
C ILE A 20 11.45 -4.17 2.57
N VAL A 21 10.54 -3.25 2.88
CA VAL A 21 10.89 -1.85 3.08
C VAL A 21 11.89 -1.71 4.23
N ASP A 22 11.66 -2.36 5.37
CA ASP A 22 12.61 -2.34 6.50
C ASP A 22 13.99 -2.91 6.10
N LEU A 23 14.03 -4.02 5.38
CA LEU A 23 15.26 -4.60 4.85
C LEU A 23 16.03 -3.58 3.99
N LEU A 24 15.34 -2.91 3.08
CA LEU A 24 15.95 -1.97 2.14
C LEU A 24 16.34 -0.63 2.79
N THR A 25 15.73 -0.26 3.92
CA THR A 25 16.03 1.01 4.61
C THR A 25 17.45 1.09 5.20
N GLU A 26 18.19 0.00 5.29
CA GLU A 26 19.58 0.01 5.76
C GLU A 26 20.53 0.81 4.85
N LYS A 27 20.20 0.93 3.57
CA LYS A 27 21.05 1.55 2.55
C LYS A 27 20.59 2.94 2.12
N VAL A 28 19.53 3.51 2.73
CA VAL A 28 18.92 4.75 2.22
C VAL A 28 19.06 5.93 3.18
N ALA A 29 19.12 7.13 2.62
CA ALA A 29 19.11 8.38 3.37
C ALA A 29 17.68 8.89 3.63
N ALA A 30 16.72 8.51 2.78
CA ALA A 30 15.33 8.92 2.93
C ALA A 30 14.33 7.83 2.53
N VAL A 31 13.20 7.76 3.24
CA VAL A 31 12.02 6.94 2.89
C VAL A 31 10.82 7.84 2.73
N VAL A 32 10.06 7.66 1.65
CA VAL A 32 8.96 8.54 1.26
C VAL A 32 7.66 7.77 1.09
N ARG A 33 6.61 8.15 1.82
CA ARG A 33 5.23 7.77 1.51
C ARG A 33 4.66 8.76 0.51
N PHE A 34 4.16 8.28 -0.63
CA PHE A 34 3.74 9.16 -1.72
C PHE A 34 2.23 9.14 -1.99
N GLN A 35 1.47 8.19 -1.41
CA GLN A 35 0.02 8.09 -1.61
C GLN A 35 -0.68 7.37 -0.45
N GLY A 36 -2.03 7.34 -0.50
CA GLY A 36 -2.87 6.73 0.52
C GLY A 36 -3.03 7.63 1.74
N GLY A 37 -3.22 7.03 2.88
CA GLY A 37 -3.36 7.69 4.16
C GLY A 37 -3.19 6.68 5.29
N HIS A 38 -3.82 6.92 6.42
CA HIS A 38 -3.77 6.00 7.57
C HIS A 38 -4.63 4.73 7.41
N ASN A 39 -5.20 4.50 6.21
CA ASN A 39 -5.81 3.23 5.82
C ASN A 39 -4.78 2.13 5.51
N ALA A 40 -3.51 2.49 5.31
CA ALA A 40 -2.42 1.53 5.24
C ALA A 40 -2.05 1.00 6.64
N GLY A 41 -1.41 -0.16 6.68
CA GLY A 41 -0.84 -0.72 7.91
C GLY A 41 0.37 -1.59 7.55
N HIS A 42 1.55 -1.17 8.00
CA HIS A 42 2.80 -1.93 7.87
C HIS A 42 3.21 -2.40 9.26
N THR A 43 3.24 -3.70 9.46
CA THR A 43 3.77 -4.29 10.70
C THR A 43 5.23 -4.65 10.45
N LEU A 44 6.10 -4.08 11.28
CA LEU A 44 7.52 -4.37 11.31
C LEU A 44 7.84 -5.20 12.54
N VAL A 45 8.74 -6.17 12.39
CA VAL A 45 9.26 -6.96 13.49
C VAL A 45 10.77 -6.70 13.57
N ILE A 46 11.20 -5.95 14.59
CA ILE A 46 12.60 -5.62 14.80
C ILE A 46 12.99 -6.16 16.18
N GLU A 47 13.96 -7.06 16.23
CA GLU A 47 14.43 -7.70 17.48
C GLU A 47 13.28 -8.29 18.31
N GLY A 48 12.31 -8.92 17.62
CA GLY A 48 11.12 -9.53 18.23
C GLY A 48 10.02 -8.55 18.66
N LYS A 49 10.24 -7.24 18.59
CA LYS A 49 9.23 -6.22 18.88
C LYS A 49 8.42 -5.88 17.65
N LYS A 50 7.09 -6.05 17.74
CA LYS A 50 6.17 -5.66 16.67
C LYS A 50 5.79 -4.18 16.79
N THR A 51 5.95 -3.43 15.70
CA THR A 51 5.52 -2.03 15.57
C THR A 51 4.63 -1.91 14.34
N ALA A 52 3.43 -1.38 14.50
CA ALA A 52 2.51 -1.10 13.39
C ALA A 52 2.59 0.38 13.02
N LEU A 53 2.87 0.67 11.75
CA LEU A 53 2.90 2.01 11.20
C LEU A 53 1.75 2.19 10.19
N HIS A 54 1.12 3.35 10.20
CA HIS A 54 -0.02 3.65 9.31
C HIS A 54 0.25 4.82 8.36
N LEU A 55 0.81 5.92 8.85
CA LEU A 55 1.14 7.12 8.09
C LEU A 55 2.65 7.33 7.96
N ILE A 56 3.37 7.13 9.06
CA ILE A 56 4.80 7.41 9.12
C ILE A 56 5.55 6.37 8.29
N PRO A 57 6.52 6.79 7.43
CA PRO A 57 7.33 5.87 6.65
C PRO A 57 8.12 4.89 7.53
N SER A 58 8.28 3.65 7.06
CA SER A 58 8.94 2.56 7.80
C SER A 58 10.37 2.86 8.22
N GLY A 59 11.05 3.76 7.51
CA GLY A 59 12.41 4.23 7.84
C GLY A 59 12.54 4.93 9.19
N ILE A 60 11.44 5.32 9.85
CA ILE A 60 11.47 6.03 11.13
C ILE A 60 12.15 5.23 12.24
N LEU A 61 12.13 3.90 12.15
CA LEU A 61 12.78 3.00 13.11
C LEU A 61 14.32 2.94 12.95
N ARG A 62 14.87 3.60 11.92
CA ARG A 62 16.32 3.72 11.67
C ARG A 62 16.80 5.13 11.99
N LYS A 63 17.81 5.28 12.86
CA LYS A 63 18.24 6.58 13.43
C LYS A 63 18.66 7.64 12.40
N ASN A 64 19.23 7.23 11.27
CA ASN A 64 19.83 8.15 10.29
C ASN A 64 19.02 8.30 9.01
N VAL A 65 17.74 7.92 9.01
CA VAL A 65 16.88 7.97 7.84
C VAL A 65 15.87 9.10 7.97
N HIS A 66 15.81 9.98 6.98
CA HIS A 66 14.73 10.96 6.86
C HIS A 66 13.44 10.30 6.41
N CYS A 67 12.35 10.60 7.07
CA CYS A 67 11.02 10.10 6.76
C CYS A 67 10.15 11.21 6.20
N LEU A 68 9.67 11.03 4.98
CA LEU A 68 8.98 12.08 4.23
C LEU A 68 7.56 11.64 3.89
N ILE A 69 6.59 12.49 4.18
CA ILE A 69 5.20 12.32 3.75
C ILE A 69 4.96 13.27 2.58
N GLY A 70 4.83 12.70 1.38
CA GLY A 70 4.64 13.42 0.13
C GLY A 70 3.21 13.96 -0.03
N ASN A 71 3.05 14.91 -0.94
CA ASN A 71 1.79 15.61 -1.23
C ASN A 71 0.64 14.73 -1.73
N GLY A 72 0.94 13.50 -2.15
CA GLY A 72 -0.07 12.52 -2.54
C GLY A 72 -0.78 11.83 -1.37
N VAL A 73 -0.25 11.92 -0.16
CA VAL A 73 -0.87 11.37 1.04
C VAL A 73 -1.97 12.30 1.55
N VAL A 74 -3.13 11.74 1.88
CA VAL A 74 -4.17 12.45 2.63
C VAL A 74 -3.93 12.23 4.12
N LEU A 75 -3.71 13.33 4.85
CA LEU A 75 -3.19 13.34 6.20
C LEU A 75 -4.31 13.48 7.24
N SER A 76 -4.46 12.52 8.14
CA SER A 76 -5.24 12.70 9.36
C SER A 76 -4.34 13.27 10.46
N PRO A 77 -4.56 14.52 10.91
CA PRO A 77 -3.79 15.12 12.01
C PRO A 77 -3.83 14.29 13.29
N GLU A 78 -5.00 13.82 13.67
CA GLU A 78 -5.21 13.00 14.87
C GLU A 78 -4.44 11.68 14.79
N ALA A 79 -4.57 10.94 13.66
CA ALA A 79 -3.88 9.66 13.47
C ALA A 79 -2.35 9.84 13.43
N LEU A 80 -1.87 10.91 12.79
CA LEU A 80 -0.45 11.22 12.75
C LEU A 80 0.12 11.49 14.14
N LEU A 81 -0.50 12.39 14.90
CA LEU A 81 0.01 12.76 16.23
C LEU A 81 -0.09 11.61 17.23
N LYS A 82 -1.10 10.76 17.10
CA LYS A 82 -1.17 9.51 17.87
C LYS A 82 0.03 8.62 17.57
N GLU A 83 0.32 8.36 16.30
CA GLU A 83 1.42 7.50 15.87
C GLU A 83 2.79 8.09 16.28
N VAL A 84 2.98 9.42 16.16
CA VAL A 84 4.18 10.12 16.65
C VAL A 84 4.39 9.88 18.14
N ARG A 85 3.35 10.11 18.96
CA ARG A 85 3.44 9.95 20.42
C ARG A 85 3.72 8.51 20.84
N GLU A 86 3.11 7.51 20.16
CA GLU A 86 3.35 6.10 20.41
C GLU A 86 4.81 5.70 20.11
N LEU A 87 5.38 6.22 19.02
CA LEU A 87 6.78 6.00 18.66
C LEU A 87 7.72 6.68 19.65
N GLU A 88 7.47 7.95 20.01
CA GLU A 88 8.27 8.69 21.00
C GLU A 88 8.25 8.00 22.37
N ALA A 89 7.08 7.51 22.81
CA ALA A 89 6.94 6.73 24.03
C ALA A 89 7.74 5.41 24.01
N SER A 90 8.01 4.88 22.80
CA SER A 90 8.86 3.69 22.61
C SER A 90 10.36 4.01 22.48
N GLY A 91 10.74 5.30 22.59
CA GLY A 91 12.13 5.76 22.51
C GLY A 91 12.62 6.09 21.10
N VAL A 92 11.72 6.22 20.12
CA VAL A 92 12.06 6.60 18.74
C VAL A 92 12.04 8.12 18.61
N GLU A 93 13.12 8.71 18.11
CA GLU A 93 13.18 10.14 17.75
C GLU A 93 12.42 10.36 16.44
N VAL A 94 11.28 11.09 16.48
CA VAL A 94 10.39 11.22 15.31
C VAL A 94 10.48 12.61 14.70
N ARG A 95 10.22 13.67 15.47
CA ARG A 95 9.87 15.01 14.96
C ARG A 95 10.98 15.67 14.14
N ASP A 96 12.25 15.44 14.46
CA ASP A 96 13.38 16.02 13.73
C ASP A 96 13.57 15.37 12.35
N ARG A 97 13.21 14.07 12.24
CA ARG A 97 13.43 13.27 11.03
C ARG A 97 12.19 13.12 10.15
N LEU A 98 11.01 13.39 10.69
CA LEU A 98 9.74 13.36 9.94
C LEU A 98 9.47 14.72 9.33
N LYS A 99 9.29 14.76 8.00
CA LYS A 99 8.85 15.95 7.27
C LYS A 99 7.60 15.66 6.46
N ILE A 100 6.68 16.62 6.47
CA ILE A 100 5.35 16.51 5.88
C ILE A 100 5.20 17.59 4.82
N SER A 101 4.82 17.20 3.61
CA SER A 101 4.61 18.16 2.54
C SER A 101 3.51 19.17 2.91
N LEU A 102 3.82 20.44 2.71
CA LEU A 102 2.86 21.53 2.81
C LEU A 102 1.61 21.34 1.92
N ALA A 103 1.74 20.58 0.85
CA ALA A 103 0.67 20.30 -0.10
C ALA A 103 -0.17 19.06 0.25
N CYS A 104 0.08 18.36 1.36
CA CYS A 104 -0.76 17.26 1.82
C CYS A 104 -2.18 17.76 2.13
N PRO A 105 -3.24 17.15 1.55
CA PRO A 105 -4.61 17.42 1.98
C PRO A 105 -4.85 16.88 3.41
N ILE A 106 -5.64 17.61 4.17
CA ILE A 106 -6.02 17.23 5.54
C ILE A 106 -7.34 16.45 5.50
N ILE A 107 -7.38 15.32 6.19
CA ILE A 107 -8.63 14.60 6.46
C ILE A 107 -9.35 15.27 7.63
N LEU A 108 -10.60 15.69 7.39
CA LEU A 108 -11.49 16.26 8.38
C LEU A 108 -12.41 15.17 8.96
N ARG A 109 -12.99 15.39 10.14
CA ARG A 109 -14.01 14.50 10.72
C ARG A 109 -15.19 14.29 9.79
N THR A 110 -15.60 15.34 9.08
CA THR A 110 -16.68 15.27 8.08
C THR A 110 -16.36 14.31 6.94
N HIS A 111 -15.09 14.18 6.52
CA HIS A 111 -14.69 13.16 5.53
C HIS A 111 -14.95 11.74 6.05
N VAL A 112 -14.59 11.48 7.32
CA VAL A 112 -14.83 10.18 7.98
C VAL A 112 -16.34 9.88 8.04
N ARG A 113 -17.16 10.87 8.44
CA ARG A 113 -18.62 10.73 8.51
C ARG A 113 -19.23 10.44 7.14
N ILE A 114 -18.82 11.15 6.11
CA ILE A 114 -19.28 10.95 4.73
C ILE A 114 -18.89 9.55 4.22
N ASP A 115 -17.67 9.10 4.46
CA ASP A 115 -17.21 7.76 4.08
C ASP A 115 -18.09 6.67 4.70
N GLN A 116 -18.32 6.78 6.01
CA GLN A 116 -19.18 5.85 6.74
C GLN A 116 -20.65 5.91 6.31
N ALA A 117 -21.18 7.11 6.06
CA ALA A 117 -22.55 7.29 5.58
C ALA A 117 -22.75 6.68 4.18
N ARG A 118 -21.79 6.83 3.28
CA ARG A 118 -21.79 6.21 1.94
C ARG A 118 -21.83 4.69 2.02
N GLU A 119 -21.02 4.09 2.89
CA GLU A 119 -21.01 2.63 3.08
C GLU A 119 -22.34 2.12 3.66
N ARG A 120 -22.90 2.85 4.64
CA ARG A 120 -24.23 2.50 5.18
C ARG A 120 -25.35 2.59 4.14
N ALA A 121 -25.33 3.66 3.33
CA ALA A 121 -26.34 3.87 2.30
C ALA A 121 -26.31 2.83 1.18
N LYS A 122 -25.13 2.24 0.90
CA LYS A 122 -24.98 1.17 -0.10
C LYS A 122 -25.43 -0.23 0.41
N GLY A 123 -25.50 -0.45 1.71
CA GLY A 123 -25.93 -1.72 2.29
C GLY A 123 -25.06 -2.91 1.83
N GLU A 124 -25.66 -3.84 1.10
CA GLU A 124 -24.94 -5.02 0.59
C GLU A 124 -23.96 -4.68 -0.54
N ASP A 125 -24.24 -3.65 -1.33
CA ASP A 125 -23.38 -3.18 -2.44
C ASP A 125 -22.21 -2.30 -2.00
N LYS A 126 -21.90 -2.30 -0.69
CA LYS A 126 -20.78 -1.53 -0.14
C LYS A 126 -19.44 -1.95 -0.76
N ILE A 127 -18.57 -0.98 -0.93
CA ILE A 127 -17.19 -1.20 -1.42
C ILE A 127 -16.35 -1.95 -0.37
N GLY A 128 -16.65 -1.74 0.90
CA GLY A 128 -15.88 -2.27 2.02
C GLY A 128 -14.70 -1.37 2.38
N THR A 129 -14.88 -0.05 2.36
CA THR A 129 -13.87 0.91 2.74
C THR A 129 -13.41 0.73 4.19
N THR A 130 -12.34 1.41 4.57
CA THR A 130 -11.88 1.42 5.98
C THR A 130 -12.68 2.37 6.85
N GLY A 131 -13.58 3.19 6.28
CA GLY A 131 -14.38 4.20 6.98
C GLY A 131 -13.55 5.34 7.57
N ARG A 132 -12.36 5.60 7.01
CA ARG A 132 -11.38 6.58 7.54
C ARG A 132 -11.36 7.90 6.78
N GLY A 133 -12.31 8.13 5.89
CA GLY A 133 -12.45 9.38 5.15
C GLY A 133 -11.45 9.58 4.01
N ILE A 134 -10.76 8.52 3.59
CA ILE A 134 -9.73 8.59 2.54
C ILE A 134 -10.34 9.03 1.20
N GLY A 135 -11.40 8.36 0.76
CA GLY A 135 -12.10 8.68 -0.49
C GLY A 135 -12.61 10.12 -0.55
N PRO A 136 -13.42 10.57 0.41
CA PRO A 136 -13.90 11.95 0.46
C PRO A 136 -12.78 13.00 0.50
N ALA A 137 -11.66 12.73 1.17
CA ALA A 137 -10.52 13.66 1.17
C ALA A 137 -9.84 13.76 -0.20
N TYR A 138 -9.71 12.66 -0.95
CA TYR A 138 -9.24 12.70 -2.35
C TYR A 138 -10.26 13.39 -3.27
N GLU A 139 -11.56 13.18 -3.07
CA GLU A 139 -12.62 13.90 -3.80
C GLU A 139 -12.46 15.40 -3.65
N ASP A 140 -12.25 15.88 -2.43
CA ASP A 140 -12.06 17.30 -2.17
C ASP A 140 -10.74 17.84 -2.73
N LYS A 141 -9.68 17.04 -2.72
CA LYS A 141 -8.41 17.37 -3.38
C LYS A 141 -8.63 17.66 -4.87
N VAL A 142 -9.31 16.75 -5.60
CA VAL A 142 -9.50 16.90 -7.05
C VAL A 142 -10.54 17.94 -7.41
N SER A 143 -11.55 18.20 -6.54
CA SER A 143 -12.50 19.29 -6.69
C SER A 143 -11.91 20.67 -6.31
N ARG A 144 -10.69 20.71 -5.78
CA ARG A 144 -9.94 21.92 -5.41
C ARG A 144 -10.53 22.71 -4.24
N ARG A 145 -11.32 22.06 -3.36
CA ARG A 145 -11.87 22.64 -2.14
C ARG A 145 -11.21 22.13 -0.84
N GLY A 146 -10.34 21.13 -0.95
CA GLY A 146 -9.65 20.55 0.20
C GLY A 146 -8.68 21.52 0.87
N VAL A 147 -8.63 21.49 2.19
CA VAL A 147 -7.61 22.19 2.99
C VAL A 147 -6.32 21.38 3.05
N ARG A 148 -5.18 22.07 3.11
CA ARG A 148 -3.85 21.46 3.09
C ARG A 148 -3.05 21.81 4.33
N VAL A 149 -1.98 21.06 4.61
CA VAL A 149 -1.06 21.33 5.72
C VAL A 149 -0.49 22.75 5.65
N GLY A 150 -0.15 23.24 4.47
CA GLY A 150 0.34 24.61 4.28
C GLY A 150 -0.65 25.70 4.66
N ASP A 151 -1.95 25.45 4.59
CA ASP A 151 -2.97 26.42 4.99
C ASP A 151 -2.92 26.73 6.50
N LEU A 152 -2.41 25.79 7.31
CA LEU A 152 -2.27 25.95 8.76
C LEU A 152 -1.31 27.09 9.15
N HIS A 153 -0.44 27.57 8.25
CA HIS A 153 0.42 28.74 8.51
C HIS A 153 -0.34 30.06 8.66
N ASN A 154 -1.53 30.16 8.03
CA ASN A 154 -2.41 31.32 8.17
C ASN A 154 -3.77 30.87 8.70
N MET A 155 -3.93 30.89 10.02
CA MET A 155 -5.15 30.43 10.69
C MET A 155 -6.40 31.20 10.31
N ALA A 156 -6.29 32.47 9.93
CA ALA A 156 -7.44 33.26 9.51
C ALA A 156 -8.00 32.77 8.17
N ASP A 157 -7.13 32.59 7.18
CA ASP A 157 -7.50 32.03 5.87
C ASP A 157 -7.94 30.56 5.98
N PHE A 158 -7.25 29.78 6.83
CA PHE A 158 -7.61 28.39 7.10
C PHE A 158 -9.02 28.27 7.67
N GLU A 159 -9.41 29.13 8.64
CA GLU A 159 -10.75 29.14 9.22
C GLU A 159 -11.81 29.39 8.14
N VAL A 160 -11.61 30.36 7.24
CA VAL A 160 -12.55 30.66 6.15
C VAL A 160 -12.74 29.41 5.26
N LYS A 161 -11.65 28.78 4.82
CA LYS A 161 -11.70 27.58 3.99
C LYS A 161 -12.35 26.40 4.71
N LEU A 162 -12.04 26.22 6.00
CA LEU A 162 -12.60 25.13 6.82
C LEU A 162 -14.13 25.29 6.96
N ARG A 163 -14.59 26.51 7.25
CA ARG A 163 -16.02 26.79 7.37
C ARG A 163 -16.77 26.55 6.07
N GLU A 164 -16.19 26.95 4.93
CA GLU A 164 -16.78 26.72 3.63
C GLU A 164 -16.93 25.23 3.32
N ILE A 165 -15.85 24.45 3.46
CA ILE A 165 -15.86 23.03 3.15
C ILE A 165 -16.74 22.22 4.12
N MET A 166 -16.69 22.52 5.43
CA MET A 166 -17.50 21.80 6.42
C MET A 166 -18.99 22.18 6.30
N SER A 167 -19.33 23.40 5.91
CA SER A 167 -20.72 23.76 5.60
C SER A 167 -21.28 22.93 4.44
N TYR A 168 -20.49 22.73 3.39
CA TYR A 168 -20.85 21.83 2.27
C TYR A 168 -21.00 20.37 2.75
N HIS A 169 -20.05 19.87 3.54
CA HIS A 169 -20.12 18.52 4.07
C HIS A 169 -21.34 18.31 4.99
N ASN A 170 -21.62 19.28 5.85
CA ASN A 170 -22.79 19.23 6.73
C ASN A 170 -24.09 19.21 5.93
N PHE A 171 -24.19 20.01 4.86
CA PHE A 171 -25.32 19.92 3.93
C PHE A 171 -25.47 18.50 3.35
N VAL A 172 -24.39 17.86 2.90
CA VAL A 172 -24.42 16.49 2.39
C VAL A 172 -24.84 15.50 3.48
N LEU A 173 -24.30 15.63 4.69
CA LEU A 173 -24.66 14.77 5.82
C LEU A 173 -26.14 14.90 6.19
N THR A 174 -26.65 16.14 6.37
CA THR A 174 -28.02 16.38 6.83
C THR A 174 -29.05 16.16 5.74
N GLU A 175 -28.84 16.73 4.54
CA GLU A 175 -29.87 16.72 3.49
C GLU A 175 -29.88 15.45 2.67
N TYR A 176 -28.71 14.85 2.38
CA TYR A 176 -28.64 13.65 1.57
C TYR A 176 -28.64 12.37 2.43
N PHE A 177 -27.77 12.29 3.43
CA PHE A 177 -27.64 11.09 4.26
C PHE A 177 -28.57 11.05 5.47
N LYS A 178 -29.22 12.19 5.82
CA LYS A 178 -30.11 12.34 6.99
C LYS A 178 -29.40 12.04 8.32
N GLU A 179 -28.13 12.44 8.41
CA GLU A 179 -27.31 12.35 9.61
C GLU A 179 -27.13 13.72 10.27
N GLU A 180 -26.56 13.73 11.48
CA GLU A 180 -26.28 14.96 12.21
C GLU A 180 -25.10 15.72 11.60
N ALA A 181 -25.14 17.05 11.68
CA ALA A 181 -24.02 17.90 11.30
C ALA A 181 -22.86 17.78 12.29
N GLU A 182 -21.65 18.01 11.82
CA GLU A 182 -20.46 18.18 12.66
C GLU A 182 -20.35 19.63 13.14
N ASP A 183 -19.88 19.79 14.36
CA ASP A 183 -19.62 21.12 14.94
C ASP A 183 -18.32 21.70 14.32
N ILE A 184 -18.50 22.79 13.57
CA ILE A 184 -17.39 23.45 12.87
C ILE A 184 -16.44 24.15 13.84
N ASP A 185 -16.99 24.77 14.90
CA ASP A 185 -16.17 25.51 15.88
C ASP A 185 -15.34 24.56 16.74
N ALA A 186 -15.91 23.42 17.13
CA ALA A 186 -15.18 22.38 17.82
C ALA A 186 -14.04 21.79 16.93
N ALA A 187 -14.35 21.50 15.65
CA ALA A 187 -13.35 21.01 14.71
C ALA A 187 -12.22 22.02 14.47
N LEU A 188 -12.56 23.31 14.36
CA LEU A 188 -11.57 24.38 14.22
C LEU A 188 -10.64 24.49 15.44
N ALA A 189 -11.22 24.44 16.65
CA ALA A 189 -10.45 24.52 17.89
C ALA A 189 -9.44 23.36 18.00
N GLU A 190 -9.86 22.14 17.69
CA GLU A 190 -8.98 20.96 17.70
C GLU A 190 -7.87 21.04 16.64
N LEU A 191 -8.22 21.46 15.41
CA LEU A 191 -7.22 21.61 14.35
C LEU A 191 -6.20 22.72 14.67
N LYS A 192 -6.61 23.83 15.31
CA LYS A 192 -5.68 24.86 15.80
C LYS A 192 -4.67 24.29 16.80
N GLN A 193 -5.13 23.49 17.75
CA GLN A 193 -4.23 22.84 18.71
C GLN A 193 -3.28 21.86 18.04
N MET A 194 -3.76 21.01 17.13
CA MET A 194 -2.93 20.04 16.40
C MET A 194 -1.93 20.71 15.45
N ALA A 195 -2.27 21.89 14.91
CA ALA A 195 -1.39 22.65 14.03
C ALA A 195 -0.08 23.05 14.72
N GLU A 196 -0.10 23.38 16.00
CA GLU A 196 1.11 23.74 16.77
C GLU A 196 2.14 22.60 16.79
N GLU A 197 1.67 21.35 16.79
CA GLU A 197 2.56 20.17 16.75
C GLU A 197 2.96 19.74 15.34
N ILE A 198 2.10 19.99 14.34
CA ILE A 198 2.33 19.55 12.94
C ILE A 198 3.23 20.53 12.19
N LEU A 199 3.04 21.84 12.35
CA LEU A 199 3.77 22.86 11.60
C LEU A 199 5.30 22.76 11.72
N PRO A 200 5.91 22.39 12.86
CA PRO A 200 7.36 22.18 12.93
C PRO A 200 7.89 21.05 12.03
N MET A 201 7.02 20.10 11.68
CA MET A 201 7.36 19.00 10.76
C MET A 201 7.00 19.33 9.30
N ALA A 202 6.24 20.40 9.04
CA ALA A 202 5.84 20.80 7.68
C ALA A 202 7.04 21.34 6.90
N ALA A 203 7.19 20.92 5.63
CA ALA A 203 8.32 21.31 4.80
C ALA A 203 8.01 21.18 3.29
N ASP A 204 8.87 21.77 2.48
CA ASP A 204 8.93 21.44 1.04
C ASP A 204 9.64 20.09 0.85
N VAL A 205 8.85 19.03 0.83
CA VAL A 205 9.34 17.64 0.64
C VAL A 205 9.98 17.47 -0.74
N THR A 206 9.49 18.17 -1.76
CA THR A 206 10.05 18.10 -3.11
C THR A 206 11.49 18.62 -3.12
N ASP A 207 11.77 19.77 -2.49
CA ASP A 207 13.13 20.32 -2.41
C ASP A 207 14.05 19.40 -1.60
N ILE A 208 13.58 18.88 -0.47
CA ILE A 208 14.34 17.91 0.35
C ILE A 208 14.75 16.69 -0.48
N LEU A 209 13.81 16.10 -1.26
CA LEU A 209 14.07 14.93 -2.11
C LEU A 209 15.12 15.25 -3.19
N HIS A 210 14.99 16.40 -3.86
CA HIS A 210 15.95 16.81 -4.87
C HIS A 210 17.33 17.13 -4.24
N GLY A 211 17.37 17.58 -2.97
CA GLY A 211 18.59 17.71 -2.19
C GLY A 211 19.31 16.38 -1.99
N HIS A 212 18.61 15.32 -1.55
CA HIS A 212 19.14 13.95 -1.43
C HIS A 212 19.67 13.44 -2.78
N ARG A 213 18.88 13.61 -3.86
CA ARG A 213 19.30 13.20 -5.20
C ARG A 213 20.59 13.89 -5.66
N LYS A 214 20.71 15.21 -5.46
CA LYS A 214 21.91 15.99 -5.83
C LYS A 214 23.17 15.55 -5.05
N ARG A 215 23.02 15.09 -3.81
CA ARG A 215 24.11 14.52 -3.03
C ARG A 215 24.45 13.08 -3.41
N GLY A 216 23.70 12.47 -4.34
CA GLY A 216 23.90 11.09 -4.76
C GLY A 216 23.50 10.05 -3.71
N GLU A 217 22.58 10.39 -2.82
CA GLU A 217 22.08 9.52 -1.76
C GLU A 217 20.95 8.62 -2.28
N HIS A 218 20.78 7.44 -1.67
CA HIS A 218 19.72 6.51 -1.99
C HIS A 218 18.39 6.97 -1.39
N ILE A 219 17.31 6.89 -2.16
CA ILE A 219 15.95 7.21 -1.74
C ILE A 219 15.05 6.00 -1.97
N LEU A 220 14.22 5.65 -0.98
CA LEU A 220 13.21 4.61 -1.06
C LEU A 220 11.81 5.24 -1.07
N PHE A 221 11.02 4.93 -2.09
CA PHE A 221 9.62 5.32 -2.17
C PHE A 221 8.75 4.13 -1.76
N GLU A 222 8.04 4.30 -0.66
CA GLU A 222 7.21 3.28 -0.03
C GLU A 222 5.75 3.44 -0.46
N GLY A 223 5.26 2.53 -1.30
CA GLY A 223 3.87 2.47 -1.71
C GLY A 223 2.96 1.83 -0.64
N ALA A 224 1.71 2.20 -0.67
CA ALA A 224 0.64 1.61 0.13
C ALA A 224 -0.36 0.89 -0.78
N GLN A 225 -1.15 -0.03 -0.23
CA GLN A 225 -2.08 -0.88 -0.97
C GLN A 225 -1.37 -1.73 -2.05
N GLY A 226 -1.97 -1.93 -3.21
CA GLY A 226 -1.40 -2.68 -4.32
C GLY A 226 -1.94 -2.23 -5.67
N SER A 227 -1.30 -2.61 -6.75
CA SER A 227 -1.58 -2.13 -8.12
C SER A 227 -3.00 -2.43 -8.58
N LEU A 228 -3.58 -3.55 -8.15
CA LEU A 228 -4.97 -3.91 -8.50
C LEU A 228 -6.02 -3.12 -7.69
N LEU A 229 -5.57 -2.30 -6.74
CA LEU A 229 -6.39 -1.32 -6.01
C LEU A 229 -6.19 0.11 -6.52
N ASP A 230 -5.43 0.34 -7.59
CA ASP A 230 -5.24 1.67 -8.17
C ASP A 230 -6.58 2.24 -8.66
N ILE A 231 -6.84 3.54 -8.44
CA ILE A 231 -8.10 4.19 -8.78
C ILE A 231 -8.40 4.15 -10.28
N ASP A 232 -7.37 4.22 -11.13
CA ASP A 232 -7.52 4.28 -12.59
C ASP A 232 -7.34 2.90 -13.25
N LEU A 233 -6.37 2.11 -12.78
CA LEU A 233 -5.90 0.88 -13.44
C LEU A 233 -6.25 -0.40 -12.68
N GLY A 234 -6.86 -0.28 -11.50
CA GLY A 234 -7.29 -1.41 -10.68
C GLY A 234 -8.67 -1.92 -11.02
N THR A 235 -9.20 -2.79 -10.15
CA THR A 235 -10.53 -3.42 -10.30
C THR A 235 -11.67 -2.50 -9.86
N TYR A 236 -11.78 -1.34 -10.52
CA TYR A 236 -12.81 -0.34 -10.25
C TYR A 236 -14.23 -0.92 -10.33
N PRO A 237 -15.17 -0.61 -9.40
CA PRO A 237 -15.07 0.40 -8.33
C PRO A 237 -14.47 -0.12 -7.01
N TYR A 238 -14.04 -1.38 -6.92
CA TYR A 238 -13.48 -1.99 -5.72
C TYR A 238 -11.98 -1.72 -5.62
N VAL A 239 -11.65 -0.46 -5.44
CA VAL A 239 -10.28 0.10 -5.43
C VAL A 239 -10.12 1.10 -4.28
N THR A 240 -8.89 1.53 -4.01
CA THR A 240 -8.61 2.70 -3.18
C THR A 240 -8.78 3.99 -4.00
N SER A 241 -8.88 5.14 -3.34
CA SER A 241 -9.07 6.42 -4.03
C SER A 241 -7.76 7.11 -4.41
N SER A 242 -6.65 6.38 -4.44
CA SER A 242 -5.33 6.91 -4.79
C SER A 242 -4.67 6.12 -5.92
N ASN A 243 -3.68 6.74 -6.58
CA ASN A 243 -2.83 6.05 -7.54
C ASN A 243 -1.73 5.28 -6.79
N THR A 244 -1.85 3.95 -6.80
CA THR A 244 -0.95 3.01 -6.13
C THR A 244 0.20 2.56 -7.01
N THR A 245 0.17 2.91 -8.28
CA THR A 245 1.18 2.56 -9.28
C THR A 245 2.43 3.40 -9.17
N ALA A 246 3.52 2.97 -9.82
CA ALA A 246 4.80 3.68 -9.85
C ALA A 246 4.68 5.12 -10.38
N GLY A 247 3.74 5.38 -11.31
CA GLY A 247 3.42 6.73 -11.77
C GLY A 247 2.97 7.67 -10.66
N GLY A 248 2.25 7.13 -9.66
CA GLY A 248 1.82 7.85 -8.46
C GLY A 248 2.96 8.36 -7.60
N THR A 249 4.14 7.75 -7.68
CA THR A 249 5.34 8.21 -6.97
C THR A 249 5.73 9.62 -7.40
N ALA A 250 5.75 9.88 -8.70
CA ALA A 250 6.14 11.19 -9.22
C ALA A 250 5.15 12.29 -8.83
N THR A 251 3.85 12.06 -9.03
CA THR A 251 2.81 13.03 -8.69
C THR A 251 2.61 13.22 -7.19
N GLY A 252 2.82 12.17 -6.42
CA GLY A 252 2.60 12.16 -4.96
C GLY A 252 3.78 12.65 -4.13
N SER A 253 4.97 12.85 -4.74
CA SER A 253 6.16 13.34 -4.04
C SER A 253 6.81 14.56 -4.69
N GLY A 254 6.42 14.92 -5.92
CA GLY A 254 7.07 15.95 -6.72
C GLY A 254 8.44 15.52 -7.28
N PHE A 255 8.75 14.21 -7.23
CA PHE A 255 10.00 13.66 -7.75
C PHE A 255 9.80 13.19 -9.20
N GLY A 256 10.56 13.75 -10.13
CA GLY A 256 10.36 13.50 -11.57
C GLY A 256 10.49 12.02 -11.95
N PRO A 257 9.63 11.50 -12.85
CA PRO A 257 9.57 10.05 -13.13
C PRO A 257 10.86 9.49 -13.74
N LEU A 258 11.62 10.30 -14.48
CA LEU A 258 12.90 9.88 -15.07
C LEU A 258 14.04 9.77 -14.03
N TYR A 259 13.79 10.10 -12.78
CA TYR A 259 14.75 9.92 -11.68
C TYR A 259 14.50 8.65 -10.88
N LEU A 260 13.46 7.88 -11.22
CA LEU A 260 13.20 6.58 -10.63
C LEU A 260 14.05 5.53 -11.34
N ASP A 261 14.92 4.87 -10.60
CA ASP A 261 15.93 3.96 -11.19
C ASP A 261 15.50 2.50 -11.17
N TYR A 262 14.64 2.12 -10.22
CA TYR A 262 14.23 0.74 -10.03
C TYR A 262 12.83 0.67 -9.39
N VAL A 263 11.99 -0.21 -9.91
CA VAL A 263 10.66 -0.51 -9.35
C VAL A 263 10.65 -1.97 -8.88
N LEU A 264 10.58 -2.17 -7.56
CA LEU A 264 10.43 -3.48 -6.93
C LEU A 264 8.95 -3.78 -6.70
N GLY A 265 8.43 -4.76 -7.40
CA GLY A 265 7.07 -5.26 -7.20
C GLY A 265 7.04 -6.33 -6.11
N ILE A 266 6.21 -6.17 -5.09
CA ILE A 266 6.02 -7.19 -4.06
C ILE A 266 4.79 -8.02 -4.39
N THR A 267 4.93 -9.33 -4.44
CA THR A 267 3.85 -10.29 -4.69
C THR A 267 3.93 -11.47 -3.73
N LYS A 268 2.79 -12.04 -3.34
CA LYS A 268 2.77 -13.32 -2.61
C LYS A 268 2.88 -14.50 -3.58
N ALA A 269 3.39 -15.61 -3.10
CA ALA A 269 3.40 -16.88 -3.82
C ALA A 269 1.97 -17.47 -4.07
N TYR A 270 0.95 -16.82 -3.57
CA TYR A 270 -0.48 -17.02 -3.82
C TYR A 270 -1.18 -15.65 -3.82
N THR A 271 -2.49 -15.60 -3.96
CA THR A 271 -3.20 -14.33 -4.04
C THR A 271 -4.13 -14.16 -2.85
N THR A 272 -4.23 -12.93 -2.33
CA THR A 272 -5.19 -12.57 -1.28
C THR A 272 -5.90 -11.27 -1.60
N ARG A 273 -7.14 -11.14 -1.11
CA ARG A 273 -7.94 -9.92 -1.23
C ARG A 273 -8.75 -9.68 0.04
N VAL A 274 -8.85 -8.41 0.46
CA VAL A 274 -9.77 -7.97 1.51
C VAL A 274 -10.95 -7.25 0.87
N GLY A 275 -12.16 -7.48 1.39
CA GLY A 275 -13.38 -6.79 0.94
C GLY A 275 -13.97 -7.35 -0.35
N SER A 276 -14.89 -6.60 -0.92
CA SER A 276 -15.65 -6.96 -2.10
C SER A 276 -14.85 -6.83 -3.39
N GLY A 277 -15.45 -7.28 -4.49
CA GLY A 277 -14.91 -7.17 -5.83
C GLY A 277 -14.35 -8.47 -6.41
N PRO A 278 -13.96 -8.46 -7.70
CA PRO A 278 -13.57 -9.66 -8.42
C PRO A 278 -12.28 -10.29 -7.89
N PHE A 279 -12.23 -11.61 -7.91
CA PHE A 279 -11.07 -12.40 -7.54
C PHE A 279 -11.10 -13.72 -8.34
N PRO A 280 -10.56 -13.73 -9.57
CA PRO A 280 -10.69 -14.88 -10.48
C PRO A 280 -10.16 -16.18 -9.92
N THR A 281 -9.09 -16.16 -9.15
CA THR A 281 -8.44 -17.35 -8.60
C THR A 281 -8.87 -17.70 -7.17
N GLU A 282 -9.95 -17.08 -6.66
CA GLU A 282 -10.46 -17.34 -5.30
C GLU A 282 -10.84 -18.80 -5.07
N LEU A 283 -10.53 -19.31 -3.89
CA LEU A 283 -10.77 -20.69 -3.49
C LEU A 283 -11.78 -20.75 -2.34
N PHE A 284 -12.87 -21.50 -2.56
CA PHE A 284 -13.94 -21.74 -1.60
C PHE A 284 -13.91 -23.16 -1.00
N CYS A 285 -12.75 -23.81 -1.04
CA CYS A 285 -12.52 -25.19 -0.59
C CYS A 285 -11.44 -25.23 0.50
N ASP A 286 -11.18 -26.44 1.01
CA ASP A 286 -10.18 -26.71 2.06
C ASP A 286 -8.80 -26.11 1.75
N MET A 287 -8.44 -26.02 0.47
CA MET A 287 -7.19 -25.38 0.05
C MET A 287 -7.19 -23.87 0.33
N GLY A 288 -8.30 -23.19 0.09
CA GLY A 288 -8.44 -21.76 0.44
C GLY A 288 -8.32 -21.54 1.94
N GLU A 289 -8.91 -22.41 2.76
CA GLU A 289 -8.79 -22.40 4.20
C GLU A 289 -7.34 -22.70 4.65
N HIS A 290 -6.67 -23.68 4.03
CA HIS A 290 -5.27 -23.98 4.29
C HIS A 290 -4.38 -22.76 4.08
N LEU A 291 -4.50 -22.06 2.94
CA LEU A 291 -3.76 -20.85 2.64
C LEU A 291 -4.04 -19.74 3.66
N ALA A 292 -5.29 -19.57 4.07
CA ALA A 292 -5.71 -18.56 5.03
C ALA A 292 -5.12 -18.83 6.43
N VAL A 293 -5.18 -20.06 6.91
CA VAL A 293 -4.69 -20.47 8.24
C VAL A 293 -3.18 -20.45 8.27
N LYS A 294 -2.50 -21.15 7.35
CA LYS A 294 -1.04 -21.26 7.30
C LYS A 294 -0.38 -19.92 7.00
N GLY A 295 -1.01 -19.11 6.13
CA GLY A 295 -0.59 -17.76 5.82
C GLY A 295 -0.92 -16.73 6.90
N ASN A 296 -1.69 -17.08 7.94
CA ASN A 296 -2.22 -16.14 8.93
C ASN A 296 -2.85 -14.91 8.25
N GLU A 297 -3.79 -15.16 7.32
CA GLU A 297 -4.34 -14.16 6.43
C GLU A 297 -5.47 -13.35 7.10
N VAL A 298 -5.06 -12.49 8.04
CA VAL A 298 -5.94 -11.53 8.74
C VAL A 298 -5.39 -10.12 8.53
N GLY A 299 -6.29 -9.19 8.22
CA GLY A 299 -5.91 -7.79 7.98
C GLY A 299 -5.39 -7.09 9.22
N THR A 300 -4.16 -6.58 9.18
CA THR A 300 -3.50 -5.92 10.30
C THR A 300 -4.28 -4.70 10.82
N THR A 301 -4.88 -3.94 9.91
CA THR A 301 -5.57 -2.68 10.24
C THR A 301 -7.02 -2.88 10.66
N THR A 302 -7.71 -3.83 10.04
CA THR A 302 -9.18 -4.01 10.21
C THR A 302 -9.57 -5.30 10.92
N GLY A 303 -8.63 -6.22 11.13
CA GLY A 303 -8.90 -7.56 11.68
C GLY A 303 -9.77 -8.44 10.77
N ARG A 304 -10.10 -8.01 9.55
CA ARG A 304 -10.91 -8.78 8.61
C ARG A 304 -10.11 -9.93 8.01
N SER A 305 -10.75 -11.09 7.86
CA SER A 305 -10.18 -12.23 7.12
C SER A 305 -9.94 -11.86 5.67
N ARG A 306 -8.84 -12.35 5.10
CA ARG A 306 -8.53 -12.22 3.68
C ARG A 306 -9.07 -13.42 2.93
N ARG A 307 -9.69 -13.17 1.79
CA ARG A 307 -10.02 -14.17 0.77
C ARG A 307 -8.72 -14.67 0.18
N CYS A 308 -8.60 -15.98 -0.07
CA CYS A 308 -7.37 -16.60 -0.58
C CYS A 308 -7.61 -17.31 -1.90
N GLY A 309 -6.61 -17.33 -2.76
CA GLY A 309 -6.64 -17.99 -4.06
C GLY A 309 -5.28 -18.35 -4.58
N TRP A 310 -5.23 -19.13 -5.67
CA TRP A 310 -3.98 -19.46 -6.33
C TRP A 310 -3.28 -18.23 -6.92
N PHE A 311 -2.00 -18.35 -7.19
CA PHE A 311 -1.20 -17.32 -7.85
C PHE A 311 -1.80 -16.96 -9.22
N ASP A 312 -1.91 -15.66 -9.50
CA ASP A 312 -2.51 -15.13 -10.72
C ASP A 312 -1.45 -14.41 -11.56
N ALA A 313 -0.87 -15.15 -12.51
CA ALA A 313 0.14 -14.59 -13.41
C ALA A 313 -0.44 -13.59 -14.41
N VAL A 314 -1.74 -13.71 -14.75
CA VAL A 314 -2.42 -12.75 -15.65
C VAL A 314 -2.50 -11.37 -15.00
N ALA A 315 -2.98 -11.31 -13.75
CA ALA A 315 -3.06 -10.07 -12.99
C ALA A 315 -1.66 -9.49 -12.71
N LEU A 316 -0.67 -10.35 -12.43
CA LEU A 316 0.70 -9.89 -12.15
C LEU A 316 1.39 -9.35 -13.41
N ARG A 317 1.25 -9.98 -14.59
CA ARG A 317 1.75 -9.40 -15.86
C ARG A 317 1.20 -7.99 -16.10
N HIS A 318 -0.09 -7.80 -15.86
CA HIS A 318 -0.69 -6.47 -15.96
C HIS A 318 -0.05 -5.48 -14.97
N ALA A 319 0.09 -5.87 -13.72
CA ALA A 319 0.74 -5.04 -12.70
C ALA A 319 2.20 -4.69 -13.08
N ILE A 320 2.96 -5.64 -13.63
CA ILE A 320 4.32 -5.42 -14.12
C ILE A 320 4.34 -4.37 -15.23
N GLN A 321 3.44 -4.48 -16.21
CA GLN A 321 3.38 -3.56 -17.36
C GLN A 321 3.05 -2.12 -16.94
N ILE A 322 2.01 -1.93 -16.10
CA ILE A 322 1.56 -0.58 -15.71
C ILE A 322 2.54 0.12 -14.76
N ASN A 323 3.44 -0.64 -14.12
CA ASN A 323 4.42 -0.11 -13.17
C ASN A 323 5.84 -0.08 -13.73
N SER A 324 6.11 -0.65 -14.90
CA SER A 324 7.47 -0.86 -15.42
C SER A 324 8.37 -1.56 -14.38
N VAL A 325 7.87 -2.65 -13.78
CA VAL A 325 8.55 -3.38 -12.71
C VAL A 325 9.91 -3.89 -13.18
N SER A 326 10.96 -3.59 -12.43
CA SER A 326 12.34 -3.98 -12.72
C SER A 326 12.69 -5.36 -12.18
N GLY A 327 12.05 -5.74 -11.08
CA GLY A 327 12.19 -7.05 -10.44
C GLY A 327 11.10 -7.28 -9.40
N ILE A 328 10.91 -8.55 -9.05
CA ILE A 328 9.87 -9.00 -8.12
C ILE A 328 10.49 -9.45 -6.79
N CYS A 329 9.82 -9.12 -5.70
CA CYS A 329 10.00 -9.79 -4.42
C CYS A 329 8.83 -10.76 -4.21
N LEU A 330 9.12 -12.06 -4.21
CA LEU A 330 8.16 -13.11 -3.92
C LEU A 330 8.09 -13.35 -2.41
N THR A 331 6.91 -13.19 -1.81
CA THR A 331 6.71 -13.37 -0.36
C THR A 331 5.85 -14.59 -0.06
N LYS A 332 5.94 -15.10 1.17
CA LYS A 332 5.07 -16.18 1.66
C LYS A 332 5.27 -17.53 0.90
N LEU A 333 6.47 -17.79 0.39
CA LEU A 333 6.77 -19.08 -0.25
C LEU A 333 6.55 -20.25 0.70
N ASP A 334 6.92 -20.10 1.97
CA ASP A 334 6.78 -21.06 3.08
C ASP A 334 5.33 -21.52 3.32
N VAL A 335 4.35 -20.75 2.90
CA VAL A 335 2.92 -21.12 3.02
C VAL A 335 2.55 -22.27 2.08
N LEU A 336 3.29 -22.46 0.99
CA LEU A 336 3.06 -23.54 0.03
C LEU A 336 3.78 -24.85 0.41
N ASP A 337 4.63 -24.85 1.46
CA ASP A 337 5.33 -26.06 1.92
C ASP A 337 4.33 -27.17 2.31
N GLY A 338 4.62 -28.40 1.95
CA GLY A 338 3.82 -29.57 2.25
C GLY A 338 2.64 -29.82 1.28
N LEU A 339 2.46 -28.97 0.25
CA LEU A 339 1.47 -29.21 -0.78
C LEU A 339 2.00 -30.24 -1.81
N GLU A 340 1.15 -31.18 -2.23
CA GLU A 340 1.47 -32.12 -3.30
C GLU A 340 1.50 -31.44 -4.67
N THR A 341 0.62 -30.44 -4.87
CA THR A 341 0.47 -29.72 -6.13
C THR A 341 0.25 -28.25 -5.84
N VAL A 342 0.86 -27.38 -6.63
CA VAL A 342 0.62 -25.92 -6.63
C VAL A 342 0.09 -25.51 -8.00
N LYS A 343 -0.81 -24.53 -8.05
CA LYS A 343 -1.42 -24.08 -9.30
C LYS A 343 -1.11 -22.61 -9.57
N VAL A 344 -0.90 -22.30 -10.84
CA VAL A 344 -0.68 -20.93 -11.34
C VAL A 344 -1.72 -20.64 -12.40
N CYS A 345 -2.47 -19.56 -12.24
CA CYS A 345 -3.37 -19.07 -13.28
C CYS A 345 -2.56 -18.38 -14.37
N VAL A 346 -2.61 -18.93 -15.59
CA VAL A 346 -1.82 -18.45 -16.74
C VAL A 346 -2.67 -17.74 -17.79
N GLY A 347 -4.00 -17.88 -17.72
CA GLY A 347 -4.97 -17.29 -18.62
C GLY A 347 -6.36 -17.23 -17.99
N TYR A 348 -7.28 -16.50 -18.63
CA TYR A 348 -8.68 -16.46 -18.29
C TYR A 348 -9.51 -16.89 -19.48
N LYS A 349 -10.46 -17.83 -19.25
CA LYS A 349 -11.45 -18.21 -20.22
C LYS A 349 -12.66 -17.30 -20.08
N MET A 350 -13.08 -16.72 -21.18
CA MET A 350 -14.24 -15.83 -21.33
C MET A 350 -15.22 -16.44 -22.33
N PRO A 351 -16.48 -16.00 -22.38
CA PRO A 351 -17.45 -16.46 -23.40
C PRO A 351 -16.95 -16.33 -24.84
N ASP A 352 -16.18 -15.28 -25.11
CA ASP A 352 -15.65 -14.94 -26.44
C ASP A 352 -14.24 -15.51 -26.72
N GLY A 353 -13.69 -16.33 -25.81
CA GLY A 353 -12.35 -16.94 -25.97
C GLY A 353 -11.44 -16.73 -24.78
N GLU A 354 -10.18 -17.13 -24.94
CA GLU A 354 -9.16 -17.02 -23.89
C GLU A 354 -8.45 -15.65 -23.96
N ILE A 355 -8.18 -15.09 -22.77
CA ILE A 355 -7.44 -13.82 -22.64
C ILE A 355 -6.28 -13.99 -21.67
N THR A 356 -5.21 -13.23 -21.91
CA THR A 356 -3.99 -13.20 -21.09
C THR A 356 -3.75 -11.86 -20.39
N ARG A 357 -4.77 -10.99 -20.41
CA ARG A 357 -4.81 -9.71 -19.70
C ARG A 357 -6.14 -9.58 -18.95
N PRO A 358 -6.16 -8.94 -17.77
CA PRO A 358 -7.41 -8.67 -17.09
C PRO A 358 -8.33 -7.82 -17.98
N PRO A 359 -9.63 -8.09 -18.00
CA PRO A 359 -10.58 -7.25 -18.70
C PRO A 359 -10.75 -5.91 -17.97
N ILE A 360 -11.22 -4.90 -18.69
CA ILE A 360 -11.55 -3.59 -18.13
C ILE A 360 -13.01 -3.59 -17.69
N GLY A 361 -13.24 -3.19 -16.43
CA GLY A 361 -14.58 -3.10 -15.83
C GLY A 361 -14.98 -4.34 -15.05
N CYS A 362 -15.58 -4.13 -13.87
CA CYS A 362 -15.91 -5.20 -12.91
C CYS A 362 -16.93 -6.21 -13.42
N ASP A 363 -17.90 -5.77 -14.22
CA ASP A 363 -18.95 -6.64 -14.72
C ASP A 363 -18.41 -7.75 -15.64
N THR A 364 -17.31 -7.48 -16.33
CA THR A 364 -16.64 -8.45 -17.19
C THR A 364 -15.91 -9.56 -16.45
N PHE A 365 -15.64 -9.37 -15.14
CA PHE A 365 -15.03 -10.42 -14.31
C PHE A 365 -15.99 -11.51 -13.85
N LYS A 366 -17.31 -11.32 -13.99
CA LYS A 366 -18.32 -12.29 -13.52
C LYS A 366 -18.27 -13.63 -14.25
N ASP A 367 -17.87 -13.60 -15.52
CA ASP A 367 -17.87 -14.76 -16.41
C ASP A 367 -16.46 -15.35 -16.64
N ILE A 368 -15.48 -14.93 -15.81
CA ILE A 368 -14.11 -15.42 -15.90
C ILE A 368 -13.98 -16.80 -15.25
N GLU A 369 -13.43 -17.75 -16.00
CA GLU A 369 -12.90 -19.00 -15.48
C GLU A 369 -11.37 -18.98 -15.57
N PRO A 370 -10.61 -19.14 -14.44
CA PRO A 370 -9.15 -19.18 -14.49
C PRO A 370 -8.66 -20.47 -15.17
N ILE A 371 -7.64 -20.31 -16.03
CA ILE A 371 -6.93 -21.41 -16.66
C ILE A 371 -5.66 -21.66 -15.86
N TYR A 372 -5.53 -22.87 -15.31
CA TYR A 372 -4.43 -23.23 -14.43
C TYR A 372 -3.42 -24.16 -15.11
N GLU A 373 -2.13 -23.87 -14.86
CA GLU A 373 -1.06 -24.87 -14.94
C GLU A 373 -0.79 -25.45 -13.56
N GLU A 374 -0.63 -26.77 -13.50
CA GLU A 374 -0.34 -27.50 -12.27
C GLU A 374 1.12 -27.90 -12.21
N LEU A 375 1.78 -27.58 -11.10
CA LEU A 375 3.18 -27.94 -10.87
C LEU A 375 3.27 -28.87 -9.64
N PRO A 376 4.28 -29.77 -9.62
CA PRO A 376 4.57 -30.52 -8.41
C PRO A 376 4.90 -29.58 -7.25
N GLY A 377 4.29 -29.83 -6.10
CA GLY A 377 4.65 -29.17 -4.86
C GLY A 377 5.90 -29.76 -4.21
N TRP A 378 6.17 -29.38 -2.99
CA TRP A 378 7.33 -29.85 -2.22
C TRP A 378 6.95 -30.13 -0.77
N SER A 379 7.58 -31.14 -0.18
CA SER A 379 7.33 -31.58 1.21
C SER A 379 8.27 -30.93 2.22
N GLU A 380 9.46 -30.51 1.77
CA GLU A 380 10.49 -29.90 2.60
C GLU A 380 10.11 -28.48 2.98
N SER A 381 10.56 -28.03 4.15
CA SER A 381 10.30 -26.68 4.59
C SER A 381 11.23 -25.68 3.89
N THR A 382 10.62 -24.62 3.35
CA THR A 382 11.36 -23.44 2.86
C THR A 382 11.49 -22.35 3.89
N PHE A 383 10.86 -22.51 5.07
CA PHE A 383 10.86 -21.52 6.15
C PHE A 383 12.26 -21.21 6.66
N GLY A 384 12.62 -19.94 6.66
CA GLY A 384 13.88 -19.45 7.21
C GLY A 384 15.12 -19.66 6.34
N LEU A 385 14.99 -20.27 5.15
CA LEU A 385 16.11 -20.44 4.22
C LEU A 385 16.62 -19.08 3.70
N THR A 386 17.93 -18.97 3.56
CA THR A 386 18.63 -17.73 3.17
C THR A 386 19.43 -17.85 1.86
N SER A 387 19.50 -19.05 1.29
CA SER A 387 20.17 -19.35 0.01
C SER A 387 19.22 -20.04 -0.97
N ILE A 388 19.32 -19.70 -2.25
CA ILE A 388 18.53 -20.32 -3.32
C ILE A 388 18.91 -21.80 -3.50
N GLU A 389 20.16 -22.16 -3.20
CA GLU A 389 20.66 -23.52 -3.30
C GLU A 389 19.96 -24.46 -2.32
N GLU A 390 19.56 -23.96 -1.16
CA GLU A 390 18.89 -24.74 -0.10
C GLU A 390 17.41 -25.03 -0.40
N LEU A 391 16.80 -24.30 -1.36
CA LEU A 391 15.41 -24.55 -1.72
C LEU A 391 15.22 -25.92 -2.35
N PRO A 392 14.08 -26.59 -2.09
CA PRO A 392 13.68 -27.80 -2.80
C PRO A 392 13.63 -27.59 -4.32
N GLU A 393 13.98 -28.63 -5.09
CA GLU A 393 14.01 -28.52 -6.56
C GLU A 393 12.66 -28.12 -7.16
N ASN A 394 11.55 -28.61 -6.60
CA ASN A 394 10.22 -28.21 -7.06
C ASN A 394 9.90 -26.74 -6.70
N ALA A 395 10.38 -26.23 -5.57
CA ALA A 395 10.26 -24.81 -5.24
C ALA A 395 11.05 -23.92 -6.20
N LYS A 396 12.27 -24.34 -6.57
CA LYS A 396 13.08 -23.68 -7.61
C LYS A 396 12.39 -23.74 -8.98
N ALA A 397 11.79 -24.89 -9.33
CA ALA A 397 11.03 -25.05 -10.56
C ALA A 397 9.81 -24.12 -10.59
N TYR A 398 9.09 -24.01 -9.47
CA TYR A 398 7.98 -23.08 -9.32
C TYR A 398 8.41 -21.62 -9.54
N ILE A 399 9.52 -21.19 -8.91
CA ILE A 399 10.05 -19.84 -9.08
C ILE A 399 10.42 -19.56 -10.55
N ARG A 400 11.13 -20.47 -11.20
CA ARG A 400 11.47 -20.34 -12.64
C ARG A 400 10.23 -20.26 -13.52
N PHE A 401 9.23 -21.11 -13.25
CA PHE A 401 7.97 -21.07 -13.97
C PHE A 401 7.24 -19.72 -13.79
N LEU A 402 7.24 -19.17 -12.57
CA LEU A 402 6.68 -17.83 -12.35
C LEU A 402 7.40 -16.76 -13.17
N GLU A 403 8.75 -16.75 -13.18
CA GLU A 403 9.54 -15.80 -13.96
C GLU A 403 9.21 -15.86 -15.46
N GLU A 404 9.06 -17.07 -16.00
CA GLU A 404 8.66 -17.30 -17.40
C GLU A 404 7.24 -16.77 -17.67
N GLN A 405 6.30 -17.03 -16.75
CA GLN A 405 4.91 -16.60 -16.93
C GLN A 405 4.72 -15.09 -16.79
N ILE A 406 5.50 -14.44 -15.93
CA ILE A 406 5.33 -12.99 -15.65
C ILE A 406 6.29 -12.11 -16.47
N GLU A 407 7.24 -12.70 -17.18
CA GLU A 407 8.25 -12.01 -18.01
C GLU A 407 9.08 -10.99 -17.20
N ALA A 408 9.36 -11.30 -15.92
CA ALA A 408 10.15 -10.45 -15.04
C ALA A 408 10.96 -11.29 -14.05
N PRO A 409 12.18 -10.84 -13.65
CA PRO A 409 13.00 -11.58 -12.71
C PRO A 409 12.46 -11.51 -11.28
N ILE A 410 12.63 -12.59 -10.51
CA ILE A 410 12.42 -12.63 -9.07
C ILE A 410 13.77 -12.34 -8.39
N ASP A 411 13.91 -11.14 -7.85
CA ASP A 411 15.16 -10.65 -7.27
C ASP A 411 15.30 -10.95 -5.78
N ILE A 412 14.15 -11.08 -5.09
CA ILE A 412 14.10 -11.33 -3.65
C ILE A 412 13.03 -12.38 -3.36
N ILE A 413 13.33 -13.32 -2.45
CA ILE A 413 12.37 -14.33 -1.99
C ILE A 413 12.31 -14.25 -0.46
N SER A 414 11.14 -13.99 0.07
CA SER A 414 10.89 -13.99 1.51
C SER A 414 10.38 -15.37 1.95
N THR A 415 11.14 -16.03 2.80
CA THR A 415 10.92 -17.40 3.30
C THR A 415 10.34 -17.45 4.70
N GLY A 416 10.06 -16.29 5.32
CA GLY A 416 9.46 -16.19 6.65
C GLY A 416 9.19 -14.73 7.04
N PRO A 417 8.66 -14.48 8.27
CA PRO A 417 8.24 -13.14 8.71
C PRO A 417 9.40 -12.23 9.12
N ASP A 418 10.54 -12.77 9.57
CA ASP A 418 11.70 -11.97 9.97
C ASP A 418 12.49 -11.49 8.76
N ARG A 419 13.14 -10.32 8.88
CA ARG A 419 13.94 -9.74 7.78
C ARG A 419 15.13 -10.59 7.37
N VAL A 420 15.71 -11.36 8.27
CA VAL A 420 16.83 -12.27 7.98
C VAL A 420 16.39 -13.50 7.18
N GLU A 421 15.11 -13.85 7.21
CA GLU A 421 14.51 -14.97 6.49
C GLU A 421 14.22 -14.57 5.04
N THR A 422 15.27 -14.21 4.31
CA THR A 422 15.17 -13.63 2.97
C THR A 422 16.34 -14.07 2.10
N ILE A 423 16.04 -14.55 0.90
CA ILE A 423 17.01 -14.85 -0.16
C ILE A 423 17.08 -13.62 -1.07
N THR A 424 18.24 -13.01 -1.22
CA THR A 424 18.44 -11.87 -2.13
C THR A 424 19.32 -12.30 -3.29
N LEU A 425 18.72 -12.43 -4.48
CA LEU A 425 19.40 -12.78 -5.73
C LEU A 425 20.00 -11.54 -6.40
N ARG A 426 19.24 -10.42 -6.33
CA ARG A 426 19.68 -9.11 -6.81
C ARG A 426 19.16 -8.03 -5.88
N HIS A 427 20.06 -7.18 -5.39
CA HIS A 427 19.68 -6.09 -4.52
C HIS A 427 19.26 -4.84 -5.34
N PRO A 428 18.07 -4.21 -5.09
CA PRO A 428 17.58 -3.06 -5.86
C PRO A 428 18.54 -1.87 -5.91
N PHE A 429 19.27 -1.63 -4.84
CA PHE A 429 20.27 -0.55 -4.78
C PHE A 429 21.63 -0.92 -5.40
N GLY A 430 21.81 -2.18 -5.81
CA GLY A 430 23.10 -2.72 -6.22
C GLY A 430 23.95 -3.15 -5.01
N GLU A 431 25.17 -3.66 -5.28
CA GLU A 431 26.13 -4.02 -4.22
C GLU A 431 26.56 -2.82 -3.37
#